data_67fead0c2c43c36b16b1f0a9d1ca39b7
#
_entry.id   67fead0c2c43c36b16b1f0a9d1ca39b7
#
_cell.length_a   1.000
_cell.length_b   1.000
_cell.length_c   1.000
_cell.angle_alpha   90.00
_cell.angle_beta   90.00
_cell.angle_gamma   90.00
#
_symmetry.space_group_name_H-M   'P 1'
#
loop_
_entity.id
_entity.type
_entity.pdbx_description
1 polymer ?
#
loop_
_entity_poly.entity_id
_entity_poly.type
_entity_poly.pdbx_seq_one_letter_code
_entity_poly.pdbx_strand_id
1 'polypeptide(L)'
;NGRQDPGEPGAAGVRVIVGAFTSLTDSTGRYHVWDIPAFERVLVQIDSTSLDNPLYVPAFTTASVQPPPNAYRRLDLPLVTGAVLEGRVVQEGAPVSNVTLVLTNTSSGKQTSLATFGDGTFYVLGVKPGRYTLEVDPRDLAARRLVGQTLVFTAEPGRPDQLSNLVLEVRAAAR
;
A
#
# COMPACT_ATOMS: atom_id res chain seq x y z
N ASN A 1 -6.88 9.36 -8.38
CA ASN A 1 -6.74 10.77 -8.03
C ASN A 1 -7.24 11.08 -6.60
N GLY A 2 -7.91 10.12 -5.93
CA GLY A 2 -8.45 10.26 -4.57
C GLY A 2 -9.77 11.05 -4.47
N ARG A 3 -10.43 11.24 -5.59
CA ARG A 3 -11.80 11.81 -5.69
C ARG A 3 -12.63 10.88 -6.55
N GLN A 4 -13.92 10.77 -6.25
CA GLN A 4 -14.84 10.04 -7.11
C GLN A 4 -15.17 10.90 -8.35
N ASP A 5 -14.79 10.42 -9.52
CA ASP A 5 -15.14 11.05 -10.79
C ASP A 5 -16.56 10.63 -11.25
N PRO A 6 -17.24 11.43 -12.09
CA PRO A 6 -18.54 11.05 -12.63
C PRO A 6 -18.46 9.70 -13.37
N GLY A 7 -19.27 8.74 -12.94
CA GLY A 7 -19.31 7.38 -13.50
C GLY A 7 -18.44 6.36 -12.75
N GLU A 8 -17.65 6.76 -11.77
CA GLU A 8 -16.97 5.81 -10.89
C GLU A 8 -17.96 5.19 -9.89
N PRO A 9 -18.06 3.85 -9.86
CA PRO A 9 -18.93 3.17 -8.89
C PRO A 9 -18.35 3.27 -7.48
N GLY A 10 -19.23 3.29 -6.48
CA GLY A 10 -18.81 3.06 -5.10
C GLY A 10 -18.43 1.59 -4.88
N ALA A 11 -17.53 1.33 -3.95
CA ALA A 11 -17.12 -0.03 -3.60
C ALA A 11 -18.14 -0.63 -2.61
N ALA A 12 -18.79 -1.72 -3.01
CA ALA A 12 -19.78 -2.46 -2.20
C ALA A 12 -19.08 -3.45 -1.27
N GLY A 13 -19.72 -3.81 -0.14
CA GLY A 13 -19.24 -4.84 0.77
C GLY A 13 -17.97 -4.49 1.55
N VAL A 14 -17.50 -3.26 1.45
CA VAL A 14 -16.28 -2.81 2.13
C VAL A 14 -16.58 -2.55 3.60
N ARG A 15 -15.76 -3.12 4.47
CA ARG A 15 -15.86 -2.91 5.91
C ARG A 15 -15.21 -1.59 6.32
N VAL A 16 -16.02 -0.69 6.88
CA VAL A 16 -15.59 0.58 7.45
C VAL A 16 -15.63 0.48 8.96
N ILE A 17 -14.53 0.79 9.61
CA ILE A 17 -14.37 0.79 11.07
C ILE A 17 -14.39 2.24 11.55
N VAL A 18 -15.31 2.57 12.45
CA VAL A 18 -15.50 3.91 13.01
C VAL A 18 -15.42 3.82 14.54
N GLY A 19 -14.27 4.09 15.11
CA GLY A 19 -14.01 3.85 16.54
C GLY A 19 -14.25 2.39 16.91
N ALA A 20 -15.25 2.14 17.75
CA ALA A 20 -15.67 0.79 18.15
C ALA A 20 -16.74 0.16 17.24
N PHE A 21 -17.26 0.91 16.26
CA PHE A 21 -18.34 0.48 15.39
C PHE A 21 -17.80 -0.01 14.05
N THR A 22 -18.56 -0.89 13.42
CA THR A 22 -18.27 -1.41 12.07
C THR A 22 -19.50 -1.32 11.21
N SER A 23 -19.34 -0.88 9.96
CA SER A 23 -20.40 -0.84 8.96
C SER A 23 -19.88 -1.42 7.64
N LEU A 24 -20.77 -2.04 6.85
CA LEU A 24 -20.49 -2.47 5.49
C LEU A 24 -21.09 -1.45 4.51
N THR A 25 -20.35 -1.20 3.43
CA THR A 25 -20.88 -0.39 2.35
C THR A 25 -21.96 -1.15 1.56
N ASP A 26 -22.98 -0.44 1.14
CA ASP A 26 -24.04 -0.96 0.27
C ASP A 26 -23.59 -1.08 -1.20
N SER A 27 -24.50 -1.50 -2.09
CA SER A 27 -24.24 -1.64 -3.52
C SER A 27 -23.82 -0.35 -4.23
N THR A 28 -23.98 0.81 -3.60
CA THR A 28 -23.59 2.14 -4.10
C THR A 28 -22.31 2.65 -3.42
N GLY A 29 -21.71 1.86 -2.52
CA GLY A 29 -20.54 2.24 -1.75
C GLY A 29 -20.84 3.15 -0.56
N ARG A 30 -22.09 3.29 -0.15
CA ARG A 30 -22.47 4.10 1.00
C ARG A 30 -22.45 3.28 2.28
N TYR A 31 -22.06 3.91 3.37
CA TYR A 31 -22.09 3.33 4.71
C TYR A 31 -22.73 4.31 5.69
N HIS A 32 -23.34 3.77 6.74
CA HIS A 32 -23.95 4.53 7.81
C HIS A 32 -23.51 3.99 9.16
N VAL A 33 -23.15 4.88 10.06
CA VAL A 33 -22.85 4.54 11.46
C VAL A 33 -23.64 5.49 12.34
N TRP A 34 -24.36 4.92 13.31
CA TRP A 34 -25.23 5.64 14.22
C TRP A 34 -24.60 5.71 15.61
N ASP A 35 -25.13 6.58 16.45
CA ASP A 35 -24.79 6.71 17.87
C ASP A 35 -23.29 7.00 18.14
N ILE A 36 -22.66 7.73 17.21
CA ILE A 36 -21.31 8.22 17.43
C ILE A 36 -21.34 9.37 18.44
N PRO A 37 -20.53 9.32 19.51
CA PRO A 37 -20.48 10.40 20.50
C PRO A 37 -20.17 11.74 19.87
N ALA A 38 -21.01 12.75 20.15
CA ALA A 38 -20.80 14.10 19.69
C ALA A 38 -19.57 14.73 20.37
N PHE A 39 -18.89 15.63 19.64
CA PHE A 39 -17.69 16.35 20.10
C PHE A 39 -16.46 15.49 20.37
N GLU A 40 -16.54 14.17 20.27
CA GLU A 40 -15.39 13.29 20.37
C GLU A 40 -14.72 13.07 19.02
N ARG A 41 -13.39 12.99 19.02
CA ARG A 41 -12.65 12.64 17.82
C ARG A 41 -12.67 11.14 17.64
N VAL A 42 -13.27 10.68 16.55
CA VAL A 42 -13.38 9.26 16.21
C VAL A 42 -12.52 8.95 14.99
N LEU A 43 -11.76 7.88 15.06
CA LEU A 43 -10.95 7.40 13.93
C LEU A 43 -11.80 6.56 12.99
N VAL A 44 -11.58 6.76 11.69
CA VAL A 44 -12.26 6.03 10.62
C VAL A 44 -11.23 5.37 9.72
N GLN A 45 -11.41 4.08 9.46
CA GLN A 45 -10.51 3.25 8.66
C GLN A 45 -11.30 2.33 7.75
N ILE A 46 -10.70 1.98 6.62
CA ILE A 46 -11.17 0.87 5.78
C ILE A 46 -10.39 -0.39 6.19
N ASP A 47 -11.11 -1.47 6.42
CA ASP A 47 -10.51 -2.79 6.52
C ASP A 47 -10.12 -3.28 5.12
N SER A 48 -8.83 -3.18 4.80
CA SER A 48 -8.31 -3.55 3.48
C SER A 48 -8.52 -5.02 3.13
N THR A 49 -8.75 -5.89 4.13
CA THR A 49 -9.01 -7.32 3.87
C THR A 49 -10.42 -7.58 3.35
N SER A 50 -11.31 -6.59 3.44
CA SER A 50 -12.67 -6.63 2.90
C SER A 50 -12.77 -6.14 1.45
N LEU A 51 -11.67 -5.71 0.84
CA LEU A 51 -11.67 -5.25 -0.55
C LEU A 51 -11.62 -6.43 -1.50
N ASP A 52 -12.58 -6.53 -2.42
CA ASP A 52 -12.67 -7.62 -3.42
C ASP A 52 -11.50 -7.60 -4.41
N ASN A 53 -10.99 -6.42 -4.72
CA ASN A 53 -9.85 -6.26 -5.62
C ASN A 53 -8.59 -5.92 -4.81
N PRO A 54 -7.55 -6.79 -4.85
CA PRO A 54 -6.30 -6.59 -4.11
C PRO A 54 -5.48 -5.37 -4.58
N LEU A 55 -5.81 -4.81 -5.75
CA LEU A 55 -5.19 -3.58 -6.25
C LEU A 55 -5.85 -2.32 -5.67
N TYR A 56 -7.04 -2.43 -5.09
CA TYR A 56 -7.64 -1.28 -4.44
C TYR A 56 -7.01 -1.05 -3.07
N VAL A 57 -6.55 0.15 -2.87
CA VAL A 57 -5.92 0.56 -1.60
C VAL A 57 -6.55 1.86 -1.11
N PRO A 58 -6.81 2.01 0.20
CA PRO A 58 -7.30 3.26 0.75
C PRO A 58 -6.29 4.39 0.49
N ALA A 59 -6.74 5.54 -0.03
CA ALA A 59 -5.87 6.68 -0.28
C ALA A 59 -5.14 7.14 1.01
N PHE A 60 -5.83 7.05 2.15
CA PHE A 60 -5.25 7.28 3.47
C PHE A 60 -5.58 6.12 4.42
N THR A 61 -4.67 5.82 5.33
CA THR A 61 -4.82 4.69 6.26
C THR A 61 -5.89 4.96 7.31
N THR A 62 -5.99 6.20 7.78
CA THR A 62 -6.91 6.62 8.84
C THR A 62 -7.37 8.03 8.56
N ALA A 63 -8.66 8.25 8.67
CA ALA A 63 -9.26 9.58 8.76
C ALA A 63 -9.76 9.83 10.19
N SER A 64 -9.98 11.08 10.55
CA SER A 64 -10.64 11.39 11.81
C SER A 64 -11.83 12.32 11.58
N VAL A 65 -12.88 12.08 12.32
CA VAL A 65 -14.10 12.92 12.30
C VAL A 65 -14.49 13.28 13.72
N GLN A 66 -15.00 14.49 13.87
CA GLN A 66 -15.58 14.96 15.13
C GLN A 66 -17.03 15.37 14.81
N PRO A 67 -18.01 14.51 15.09
CA PRO A 67 -19.39 14.79 14.74
C PRO A 67 -19.96 15.92 15.62
N PRO A 68 -20.75 16.84 15.06
CA PRO A 68 -21.56 17.74 15.86
C PRO A 68 -22.78 16.99 16.44
N PRO A 69 -23.42 17.52 17.48
CA PRO A 69 -24.64 16.90 18.04
C PRO A 69 -25.79 17.01 17.05
N ASN A 70 -26.61 15.98 17.01
CA ASN A 70 -27.86 15.93 16.22
C ASN A 70 -27.70 16.27 14.73
N ALA A 71 -26.56 15.93 14.13
CA ALA A 71 -26.32 16.19 12.73
C ALA A 71 -25.52 15.05 12.07
N TYR A 72 -25.78 14.86 10.78
CA TYR A 72 -24.98 13.94 9.96
C TYR A 72 -23.67 14.58 9.55
N ARG A 73 -22.60 13.78 9.59
CA ARG A 73 -21.31 14.13 9.02
C ARG A 73 -21.01 13.20 7.86
N ARG A 74 -20.90 13.75 6.65
CA ARG A 74 -20.42 12.98 5.49
C ARG A 74 -18.89 12.88 5.56
N LEU A 75 -18.38 11.67 5.34
CA LEU A 75 -16.97 11.40 5.18
C LEU A 75 -16.81 10.42 4.01
N ASP A 76 -16.17 10.88 2.96
CA ASP A 76 -15.80 10.06 1.82
C ASP A 76 -14.44 9.42 2.07
N LEU A 77 -14.32 8.12 1.78
CA LEU A 77 -13.13 7.32 1.98
C LEU A 77 -12.65 6.83 0.61
N PRO A 78 -11.79 7.60 -0.08
CA PRO A 78 -11.40 7.25 -1.44
C PRO A 78 -10.51 6.02 -1.47
N LEU A 79 -10.78 5.15 -2.44
CA LEU A 79 -9.91 4.07 -2.86
C LEU A 79 -9.14 4.51 -4.10
N VAL A 80 -7.91 4.09 -4.22
CA VAL A 80 -7.08 4.30 -5.41
C VAL A 80 -6.58 2.95 -5.92
N THR A 81 -6.36 2.84 -7.23
CA THR A 81 -5.72 1.65 -7.79
C THR A 81 -4.22 1.71 -7.51
N GLY A 82 -3.74 0.73 -6.77
CA GLY A 82 -2.32 0.54 -6.51
C GLY A 82 -1.63 -0.18 -7.68
N ALA A 83 -0.31 -0.03 -7.75
CA ALA A 83 0.50 -0.72 -8.73
C ALA A 83 0.89 -2.13 -8.25
N VAL A 84 1.21 -3.00 -9.20
CA VAL A 84 1.92 -4.26 -9.00
C VAL A 84 3.41 -3.97 -9.06
N LEU A 85 4.13 -4.34 -8.03
CA LEU A 85 5.60 -4.28 -8.01
C LEU A 85 6.12 -5.70 -8.16
N GLU A 86 6.80 -5.97 -9.25
CA GLU A 86 7.43 -7.28 -9.48
C GLU A 86 8.84 -7.12 -10.07
N GLY A 87 9.70 -8.06 -9.73
CA GLY A 87 11.06 -8.05 -10.23
C GLY A 87 11.88 -9.21 -9.67
N ARG A 88 13.19 -9.07 -9.79
CA ARG A 88 14.15 -10.06 -9.31
C ARG A 88 15.40 -9.42 -8.75
N VAL A 89 16.03 -10.10 -7.82
CA VAL A 89 17.34 -9.76 -7.31
C VAL A 89 18.38 -10.67 -7.96
N VAL A 90 19.44 -10.08 -8.50
CA VAL A 90 20.49 -10.82 -9.20
C VAL A 90 21.89 -10.42 -8.71
N GLN A 91 22.80 -11.40 -8.71
CA GLN A 91 24.23 -11.21 -8.54
C GLN A 91 24.94 -11.78 -9.77
N GLU A 92 25.60 -10.92 -10.54
CA GLU A 92 26.26 -11.33 -11.79
C GLU A 92 25.35 -12.15 -12.73
N GLY A 93 24.07 -11.76 -12.79
CA GLY A 93 23.04 -12.45 -13.58
C GLY A 93 22.40 -13.67 -12.92
N ALA A 94 22.98 -14.22 -11.84
CA ALA A 94 22.38 -15.33 -11.10
C ALA A 94 21.33 -14.83 -10.09
N PRO A 95 20.22 -15.55 -9.90
CA PRO A 95 19.17 -15.14 -8.95
C PRO A 95 19.66 -15.22 -7.50
N VAL A 96 19.24 -14.23 -6.68
CA VAL A 96 19.51 -14.18 -5.24
C VAL A 96 18.23 -14.39 -4.47
N SER A 97 18.10 -15.57 -3.88
CA SER A 97 16.91 -15.97 -3.11
C SER A 97 17.03 -15.67 -1.62
N ASN A 98 15.88 -15.63 -0.95
CA ASN A 98 15.76 -15.49 0.50
C ASN A 98 16.53 -14.27 1.05
N VAL A 99 16.43 -13.14 0.36
CA VAL A 99 16.85 -11.84 0.87
C VAL A 99 15.63 -10.98 1.13
N THR A 100 15.74 -10.17 2.17
CA THR A 100 14.71 -9.18 2.52
C THR A 100 14.92 -7.92 1.69
N LEU A 101 13.87 -7.42 1.09
CA LEU A 101 13.84 -6.12 0.44
C LEU A 101 13.08 -5.13 1.32
N VAL A 102 13.52 -3.89 1.31
CA VAL A 102 12.86 -2.79 2.00
C VAL A 102 12.34 -1.81 0.96
N LEU A 103 11.01 -1.73 0.88
CA LEU A 103 10.29 -0.74 0.07
C LEU A 103 9.95 0.45 0.96
N THR A 104 10.51 1.61 0.68
CA THR A 104 10.28 2.83 1.47
C THR A 104 9.52 3.87 0.64
N ASN A 105 8.37 4.31 1.12
CA ASN A 105 7.70 5.49 0.56
C ASN A 105 8.45 6.75 0.99
N THR A 106 9.01 7.49 0.04
CA THR A 106 9.90 8.63 0.35
C THR A 106 9.17 9.82 0.95
N SER A 107 7.86 9.95 0.73
CA SER A 107 7.06 11.06 1.25
C SER A 107 6.61 10.84 2.70
N SER A 108 6.26 9.59 3.05
CA SER A 108 5.76 9.26 4.40
C SER A 108 6.81 8.61 5.30
N GLY A 109 7.92 8.15 4.74
CA GLY A 109 8.92 7.34 5.43
C GLY A 109 8.45 5.92 5.77
N LYS A 110 7.24 5.53 5.35
CA LYS A 110 6.70 4.19 5.64
C LYS A 110 7.50 3.14 4.91
N GLN A 111 7.96 2.14 5.67
CA GLN A 111 8.68 0.99 5.16
C GLN A 111 7.79 -0.25 5.12
N THR A 112 7.98 -1.07 4.10
CA THR A 112 7.35 -2.38 3.93
C THR A 112 8.44 -3.37 3.57
N SER A 113 8.56 -4.44 4.34
CA SER A 113 9.53 -5.52 4.07
C SER A 113 8.87 -6.61 3.25
N LEU A 114 9.59 -7.15 2.29
CA LEU A 114 9.20 -8.30 1.47
C LEU A 114 10.43 -9.19 1.24
N ALA A 115 10.21 -10.49 1.08
CA ALA A 115 11.29 -11.44 0.82
C ALA A 115 11.30 -11.86 -0.66
N THR A 116 12.47 -12.15 -1.21
CA THR A 116 12.55 -12.81 -2.50
C THR A 116 12.20 -14.30 -2.38
N PHE A 117 11.57 -14.82 -3.43
CA PHE A 117 11.28 -16.25 -3.56
C PHE A 117 12.56 -17.07 -3.86
N GLY A 118 12.39 -18.39 -3.96
CA GLY A 118 13.51 -19.32 -4.22
C GLY A 118 14.25 -19.08 -5.54
N ASP A 119 13.59 -18.47 -6.52
CA ASP A 119 14.13 -18.09 -7.83
C ASP A 119 14.64 -16.64 -7.88
N GLY A 120 14.73 -15.97 -6.74
CA GLY A 120 15.18 -14.58 -6.62
C GLY A 120 14.15 -13.54 -7.03
N THR A 121 12.92 -13.95 -7.42
CA THR A 121 11.86 -13.01 -7.76
C THR A 121 11.19 -12.42 -6.52
N PHE A 122 10.54 -11.27 -6.67
CA PHE A 122 9.71 -10.65 -5.65
C PHE A 122 8.44 -10.05 -6.27
N TYR A 123 7.41 -9.95 -5.44
CA TYR A 123 6.09 -9.51 -5.88
C TYR A 123 5.32 -8.83 -4.75
N VAL A 124 4.73 -7.66 -5.04
CA VAL A 124 3.85 -6.93 -4.11
C VAL A 124 2.66 -6.35 -4.87
N LEU A 125 1.47 -6.59 -4.35
CA LEU A 125 0.23 -5.99 -4.84
C LEU A 125 -0.12 -4.72 -4.07
N GLY A 126 -0.81 -3.81 -4.74
CA GLY A 126 -1.41 -2.66 -4.10
C GLY A 126 -0.40 -1.61 -3.61
N VAL A 127 0.70 -1.42 -4.33
CA VAL A 127 1.63 -0.31 -4.05
C VAL A 127 0.92 1.01 -4.34
N LYS A 128 0.70 1.82 -3.30
CA LYS A 128 0.02 3.12 -3.43
C LYS A 128 0.74 4.04 -4.40
N PRO A 129 0.04 4.92 -5.12
CA PRO A 129 0.68 5.98 -5.88
C PRO A 129 1.63 6.81 -5.00
N GLY A 130 2.83 7.10 -5.52
CA GLY A 130 3.85 7.85 -4.80
C GLY A 130 5.26 7.51 -5.24
N ARG A 131 6.25 8.18 -4.64
CA ARG A 131 7.67 7.93 -4.90
C ARG A 131 8.22 6.95 -3.87
N TYR A 132 9.02 6.01 -4.35
CA TYR A 132 9.57 4.92 -3.54
C TYR A 132 11.05 4.69 -3.80
N THR A 133 11.71 4.13 -2.80
CA THR A 133 12.99 3.43 -2.93
C THR A 133 12.80 1.95 -2.61
N LEU A 134 13.52 1.11 -3.33
CA LEU A 134 13.58 -0.34 -3.09
C LEU A 134 15.05 -0.73 -2.99
N GLU A 135 15.40 -1.42 -1.92
CA GLU A 135 16.76 -1.89 -1.67
C GLU A 135 16.76 -3.22 -0.92
N VAL A 136 17.84 -3.96 -0.99
CA VAL A 136 18.04 -5.14 -0.13
C VAL A 136 18.36 -4.67 1.28
N ASP A 137 17.77 -5.32 2.28
CA ASP A 137 18.02 -4.99 3.70
C ASP A 137 19.53 -4.99 3.97
N PRO A 138 20.07 -3.91 4.55
CA PRO A 138 21.49 -3.81 4.87
C PRO A 138 22.04 -4.96 5.73
N ARG A 139 21.18 -5.57 6.56
CA ARG A 139 21.55 -6.74 7.38
C ARG A 139 21.83 -7.98 6.51
N ASP A 140 20.98 -8.21 5.49
CA ASP A 140 21.14 -9.33 4.55
C ASP A 140 22.37 -9.09 3.65
N LEU A 141 22.59 -7.85 3.21
CA LEU A 141 23.79 -7.47 2.49
C LEU A 141 25.06 -7.74 3.31
N ALA A 142 25.09 -7.29 4.58
CA ALA A 142 26.23 -7.49 5.46
C ALA A 142 26.49 -8.97 5.76
N ALA A 143 25.45 -9.75 6.05
CA ALA A 143 25.55 -11.19 6.34
C ALA A 143 26.13 -11.99 5.17
N ARG A 144 25.85 -11.56 3.94
CA ARG A 144 26.31 -12.21 2.70
C ARG A 144 27.55 -11.56 2.09
N ARG A 145 28.08 -10.51 2.71
CA ARG A 145 29.19 -9.70 2.19
C ARG A 145 28.90 -9.16 0.79
N LEU A 146 27.69 -8.63 0.62
CA LEU A 146 27.23 -8.02 -0.62
C LEU A 146 27.08 -6.51 -0.44
N VAL A 147 27.10 -5.80 -1.55
CA VAL A 147 26.65 -4.41 -1.70
C VAL A 147 25.52 -4.39 -2.73
N GLY A 148 24.50 -3.61 -2.49
CA GLY A 148 23.35 -3.49 -3.36
C GLY A 148 23.16 -2.06 -3.85
N GLN A 149 22.42 -1.92 -4.94
CA GLN A 149 21.95 -0.63 -5.41
C GLN A 149 20.57 -0.33 -4.81
N THR A 150 20.22 0.95 -4.71
CA THR A 150 18.86 1.40 -4.39
C THR A 150 18.16 1.77 -5.69
N LEU A 151 17.01 1.16 -5.98
CA LEU A 151 16.14 1.58 -7.06
C LEU A 151 15.23 2.71 -6.58
N VAL A 152 15.08 3.74 -7.39
CA VAL A 152 14.15 4.86 -7.15
C VAL A 152 13.13 4.88 -8.27
N PHE A 153 11.85 4.86 -7.91
CA PHE A 153 10.76 4.87 -8.91
C PHE A 153 9.53 5.61 -8.37
N THR A 154 8.59 5.87 -9.27
CA THR A 154 7.30 6.48 -8.95
C THR A 154 6.19 5.54 -9.39
N ALA A 155 5.29 5.19 -8.46
CA ALA A 155 4.04 4.51 -8.76
C ALA A 155 3.02 5.57 -9.19
N GLU A 156 2.56 5.52 -10.44
CA GLU A 156 1.58 6.46 -10.98
C GLU A 156 0.15 5.95 -10.75
N PRO A 157 -0.82 6.84 -10.49
CA PRO A 157 -2.21 6.43 -10.40
C PRO A 157 -2.71 5.83 -11.72
N GLY A 158 -3.54 4.79 -11.64
CA GLY A 158 -4.19 4.19 -12.81
C GLY A 158 -3.26 3.40 -13.74
N ARG A 159 -2.03 3.13 -13.34
CA ARG A 159 -1.07 2.31 -14.10
C ARG A 159 -0.57 1.13 -13.26
N PRO A 160 -1.38 0.08 -13.08
CA PRO A 160 -1.01 -1.04 -12.21
C PRO A 160 0.25 -1.78 -12.66
N ASP A 161 0.52 -1.89 -13.96
CA ASP A 161 1.59 -2.75 -14.52
C ASP A 161 2.92 -2.03 -14.75
N GLN A 162 3.04 -0.76 -14.38
CA GLN A 162 4.22 0.05 -14.69
C GLN A 162 5.52 -0.37 -13.98
N LEU A 163 5.42 -1.16 -12.90
CA LEU A 163 6.54 -1.55 -12.06
C LEU A 163 6.88 -3.05 -12.22
N SER A 164 6.64 -3.58 -13.40
CA SER A 164 6.99 -4.95 -13.77
C SER A 164 8.44 -5.06 -14.27
N ASN A 165 9.04 -6.24 -14.09
CA ASN A 165 10.39 -6.57 -14.56
C ASN A 165 11.52 -5.73 -13.95
N LEU A 166 11.38 -5.29 -12.71
CA LEU A 166 12.45 -4.59 -12.02
C LEU A 166 13.62 -5.55 -11.73
N VAL A 167 14.84 -5.05 -11.92
CA VAL A 167 16.05 -5.81 -11.62
C VAL A 167 16.87 -5.08 -10.57
N LEU A 168 17.08 -5.72 -9.44
CA LEU A 168 17.93 -5.24 -8.36
C LEU A 168 19.25 -5.99 -8.38
N GLU A 169 20.32 -5.29 -8.72
CA GLU A 169 21.65 -5.90 -8.74
C GLU A 169 22.35 -5.79 -7.39
N VAL A 170 22.93 -6.89 -6.97
CA VAL A 170 23.89 -6.93 -5.84
C VAL A 170 25.23 -7.44 -6.33
N ARG A 171 26.30 -7.04 -5.65
CA ARG A 171 27.67 -7.40 -5.99
C ARG A 171 28.44 -7.81 -4.74
N ALA A 172 29.49 -8.58 -4.88
CA ALA A 172 30.37 -8.87 -3.76
C ALA A 172 30.99 -7.56 -3.22
N ALA A 173 31.05 -7.42 -1.91
CA ALA A 173 31.74 -6.31 -1.29
C ALA A 173 33.26 -6.42 -1.60
N ALA A 174 33.89 -5.31 -1.95
CA ALA A 174 35.31 -5.24 -2.10
C ALA A 174 35.99 -5.63 -0.77
N ARG A 175 37.08 -6.41 -0.85
CA ARG A 175 37.92 -6.79 0.29
C ARG A 175 38.69 -5.61 0.81
#